data_ee99b7a7e7f9b281ad766832fb9054a7
#
_entry.id   ee99b7a7e7f9b281ad766832fb9054a7
#
_cell.length_a   1.000
_cell.length_b   1.000
_cell.length_c   1.000
_cell.angle_alpha   90.00
_cell.angle_beta   90.00
_cell.angle_gamma   90.00
#
_symmetry.space_group_name_H-M   'P 1'
#
loop_
_entity.id
_entity.type
_entity.pdbx_description
1 polymer ?
#
loop_
_entity_poly.entity_id
_entity_poly.type
_entity_poly.pdbx_seq_one_letter_code
_entity_poly.pdbx_strand_id
1 'polypeptide(L)'
;MNFGQAIFGRLLTTSEQQAVSVQKRSKATSKGLNTSADGVRRVEGSGKCVRTACVRLELLDPAAHEKLAATQRLYAQVCNFVVPTVAADRTKRLWQRFTLHHAVYDKIKAKFPDLGSQYACNVIRSVSAAYKTELANHPAQLKSEDKKLKTLVFRHPSVHVDKNTLTFFPDGTVSISTISGRIRARLCPGPFQKELPASGKRKECNLVLHPRRGRKEAFWELHIAVESQGCSGEEHLKNLKADEIMGIDVGENNIAAVSTGRIWKAGALKDKRDRYMSQRKRLQRNGSQSARQHLKKASGRERRHVTHVNNVVSKEIVQEAAKRGIKLIALEDLTHIRDHIKAGKRIRSRLHRWSFRELQEMIVYKAAAAGIRCVFLDPRYTSQTCSQCGAPGKRHKHGFRCSQCGHLAHSDLNASRNLQGLCRQLSAQGLM
;
A
#
# COMPACT_ATOMS: atom_id res chain seq x y z
N MET A 1 -8.52 31.12 5.05
CA MET A 1 -7.43 30.71 4.14
C MET A 1 -6.89 29.38 4.62
N ASN A 2 -7.23 28.31 3.87
CA ASN A 2 -6.97 26.93 4.30
C ASN A 2 -5.57 26.47 3.88
N PHE A 3 -4.56 26.73 4.72
CA PHE A 3 -3.19 26.21 4.54
C PHE A 3 -3.01 24.72 4.88
N GLY A 4 -4.06 24.04 5.29
CA GLY A 4 -4.01 22.64 5.73
C GLY A 4 -4.02 21.58 4.62
N GLN A 5 -4.44 21.90 3.42
CA GLN A 5 -4.60 20.92 2.34
C GLN A 5 -3.45 20.88 1.32
N ALA A 6 -2.60 21.89 1.27
CA ALA A 6 -1.52 21.99 0.29
C ALA A 6 -0.33 21.03 0.52
N ILE A 7 -0.31 20.26 1.60
CA ILE A 7 0.84 19.42 1.98
C ILE A 7 0.56 17.93 1.77
N PHE A 8 -0.67 17.55 1.51
CA PHE A 8 -1.01 16.18 1.06
C PHE A 8 -0.74 15.92 -0.43
N GLY A 9 -0.30 16.93 -1.18
CA GLY A 9 0.24 16.77 -2.53
C GLY A 9 1.68 16.22 -2.58
N ARG A 10 2.26 15.79 -1.46
CA ARG A 10 3.41 14.89 -1.52
C ARG A 10 2.93 13.61 -2.17
N LEU A 11 3.40 13.37 -3.36
CA LEU A 11 3.41 12.05 -3.94
C LEU A 11 3.79 11.07 -2.84
N LEU A 12 2.85 10.21 -2.52
CA LEU A 12 3.13 9.01 -1.77
C LEU A 12 4.38 8.41 -2.39
N THR A 13 5.36 8.02 -1.59
CA THR A 13 6.45 7.19 -2.09
C THR A 13 5.82 6.00 -2.83
N THR A 14 6.50 5.41 -3.78
CA THR A 14 5.94 4.30 -4.59
C THR A 14 5.46 3.14 -3.74
N SER A 15 5.99 2.96 -2.53
CA SER A 15 5.42 2.06 -1.52
C SER A 15 4.06 2.55 -1.00
N GLU A 16 3.85 3.86 -0.88
CA GLU A 16 2.55 4.45 -0.53
C GLU A 16 1.57 4.43 -1.71
N GLN A 17 2.07 4.53 -2.95
CA GLN A 17 1.26 4.37 -4.17
C GLN A 17 0.88 2.90 -4.40
N GLN A 18 1.71 1.94 -4.01
CA GLN A 18 1.38 0.51 -4.04
C GLN A 18 0.41 0.12 -2.93
N ALA A 19 0.58 0.61 -1.71
CA ALA A 19 -0.41 0.46 -0.65
C ALA A 19 -1.75 1.09 -1.05
N VAL A 20 -1.74 2.24 -1.71
CA VAL A 20 -2.93 2.90 -2.26
C VAL A 20 -3.45 2.19 -3.51
N SER A 21 -2.61 1.56 -4.35
CA SER A 21 -3.07 0.76 -5.50
C SER A 21 -3.64 -0.59 -5.06
N VAL A 22 -3.10 -1.18 -4.00
CA VAL A 22 -3.67 -2.36 -3.33
C VAL A 22 -4.99 -1.99 -2.64
N GLN A 23 -5.06 -0.84 -1.93
CA GLN A 23 -6.33 -0.33 -1.39
C GLN A 23 -7.38 -0.04 -2.48
N LYS A 24 -6.97 0.36 -3.67
CA LYS A 24 -7.89 0.66 -4.77
C LYS A 24 -8.30 -0.56 -5.57
N ARG A 25 -7.41 -1.54 -5.71
CA ARG A 25 -7.80 -2.85 -6.22
C ARG A 25 -8.78 -3.52 -5.26
N SER A 26 -8.57 -3.44 -3.94
CA SER A 26 -9.56 -3.93 -2.96
C SER A 26 -10.88 -3.14 -2.98
N LYS A 27 -10.89 -1.82 -3.26
CA LYS A 27 -12.13 -1.04 -3.44
C LYS A 27 -12.77 -1.24 -4.81
N ALA A 28 -12.01 -1.47 -5.88
CA ALA A 28 -12.54 -1.83 -7.20
C ALA A 28 -13.03 -3.28 -7.23
N THR A 29 -12.35 -4.20 -6.54
CA THR A 29 -12.80 -5.58 -6.34
C THR A 29 -13.93 -5.67 -5.33
N SER A 30 -14.10 -4.73 -4.38
CA SER A 30 -15.27 -4.73 -3.48
C SER A 30 -16.60 -4.45 -4.18
N LYS A 31 -16.60 -3.92 -5.42
CA LYS A 31 -17.80 -3.83 -6.27
C LYS A 31 -18.06 -5.09 -7.12
N GLY A 32 -17.11 -6.01 -7.17
CA GLY A 32 -17.19 -7.29 -7.91
C GLY A 32 -16.87 -8.52 -7.06
N LEU A 33 -16.73 -8.38 -5.74
CA LEU A 33 -16.55 -9.50 -4.83
C LEU A 33 -17.91 -10.18 -4.64
N ASN A 34 -18.13 -11.27 -5.38
CA ASN A 34 -19.15 -12.25 -5.05
C ASN A 34 -18.88 -12.71 -3.61
N THR A 35 -19.70 -12.23 -2.67
CA THR A 35 -19.89 -12.90 -1.40
C THR A 35 -20.61 -14.21 -1.75
N SER A 36 -19.89 -15.34 -1.70
CA SER A 36 -20.57 -16.62 -1.63
C SER A 36 -21.47 -16.64 -0.40
N ALA A 37 -22.58 -17.36 -0.42
CA ALA A 37 -23.53 -17.46 0.68
C ALA A 37 -22.89 -17.87 2.02
N ASP A 38 -21.64 -18.35 2.00
CA ASP A 38 -20.88 -18.92 3.12
C ASP A 38 -19.91 -17.94 3.81
N GLY A 39 -20.00 -16.63 3.54
CA GLY A 39 -19.18 -15.61 4.25
C GLY A 39 -17.69 -15.59 3.90
N VAL A 40 -17.27 -16.30 2.87
CA VAL A 40 -15.86 -16.32 2.39
C VAL A 40 -15.64 -15.21 1.37
N ARG A 41 -14.73 -14.30 1.64
CA ARG A 41 -14.22 -13.35 0.64
C ARG A 41 -12.89 -13.85 0.10
N ARG A 42 -12.89 -14.31 -1.13
CA ARG A 42 -11.63 -14.61 -1.83
C ARG A 42 -10.92 -13.32 -2.19
N VAL A 43 -9.65 -13.22 -1.83
CA VAL A 43 -8.76 -12.26 -2.48
C VAL A 43 -8.25 -12.97 -3.73
N GLU A 44 -8.88 -12.72 -4.86
CA GLU A 44 -8.30 -13.06 -6.16
C GLU A 44 -7.01 -12.26 -6.30
N GLY A 45 -5.90 -12.85 -5.89
CA GLY A 45 -4.60 -12.42 -6.31
C GLY A 45 -4.56 -12.60 -7.82
N SER A 46 -4.52 -11.51 -8.60
CA SER A 46 -4.11 -11.63 -10.00
C SER A 46 -2.83 -12.46 -9.99
N GLY A 47 -2.70 -13.46 -10.85
CA GLY A 47 -1.51 -14.32 -10.94
C GLY A 47 -0.21 -13.56 -11.22
N LYS A 48 -0.19 -12.26 -10.96
CA LYS A 48 0.89 -11.30 -11.16
C LYS A 48 1.04 -10.42 -9.93
N CYS A 49 2.25 -10.41 -9.38
CA CYS A 49 2.65 -9.53 -8.29
C CYS A 49 3.55 -8.41 -8.86
N VAL A 50 3.19 -7.14 -8.63
CA VAL A 50 4.04 -6.02 -9.02
C VAL A 50 4.70 -5.43 -7.78
N ARG A 51 6.03 -5.42 -7.77
CA ARG A 51 6.85 -4.79 -6.72
C ARG A 51 7.68 -3.66 -7.31
N THR A 52 8.03 -2.67 -6.50
CA THR A 52 8.88 -1.56 -6.94
C THR A 52 10.26 -1.66 -6.29
N ALA A 53 11.29 -1.70 -7.11
CA ALA A 53 12.67 -1.51 -6.68
C ALA A 53 12.99 -0.02 -6.71
N CYS A 54 13.26 0.58 -5.55
CA CYS A 54 13.72 1.97 -5.44
C CYS A 54 15.25 1.96 -5.40
N VAL A 55 15.89 2.36 -6.50
CA VAL A 55 17.34 2.25 -6.67
C VAL A 55 17.96 3.65 -6.77
N ARG A 56 18.93 3.95 -5.90
CA ARG A 56 19.66 5.20 -5.94
C ARG A 56 20.49 5.27 -7.23
N LEU A 57 20.56 6.47 -7.83
CA LEU A 57 21.40 6.77 -8.99
C LEU A 57 22.67 7.47 -8.54
N GLU A 58 23.80 6.98 -9.03
CA GLU A 58 25.08 7.68 -9.05
C GLU A 58 25.22 8.34 -10.42
N LEU A 59 25.22 9.66 -10.44
CA LEU A 59 25.33 10.44 -11.67
C LEU A 59 26.79 10.49 -12.10
N LEU A 60 27.08 10.10 -13.35
CA LEU A 60 28.44 9.99 -13.89
C LEU A 60 28.94 11.31 -14.51
N ASP A 61 28.03 12.26 -14.78
CA ASP A 61 28.32 13.59 -15.29
C ASP A 61 27.96 14.63 -14.22
N PRO A 62 28.85 15.57 -13.87
CA PRO A 62 28.55 16.65 -12.92
C PRO A 62 27.32 17.48 -13.33
N ALA A 63 27.08 17.69 -14.62
CA ALA A 63 25.94 18.41 -15.15
C ALA A 63 24.64 17.61 -15.10
N ALA A 64 24.68 16.29 -14.85
CA ALA A 64 23.52 15.42 -14.91
C ALA A 64 22.43 15.80 -13.89
N HIS A 65 22.84 16.26 -12.70
CA HIS A 65 21.88 16.71 -11.68
C HIS A 65 21.02 17.86 -12.18
N GLU A 66 21.64 18.88 -12.78
CA GLU A 66 20.92 20.05 -13.28
C GLU A 66 20.07 19.71 -14.52
N LYS A 67 20.57 18.88 -15.43
CA LYS A 67 19.79 18.39 -16.58
C LYS A 67 18.52 17.66 -16.15
N LEU A 68 18.61 16.79 -15.14
CA LEU A 68 17.46 16.09 -14.56
C LEU A 68 16.52 17.04 -13.82
N ALA A 69 17.06 17.99 -13.05
CA ALA A 69 16.26 18.97 -12.31
C ALA A 69 15.54 19.93 -13.27
N ALA A 70 16.18 20.38 -14.34
CA ALA A 70 15.56 21.19 -15.38
C ALA A 70 14.41 20.42 -16.07
N THR A 71 14.65 19.15 -16.41
CA THR A 71 13.61 18.28 -16.97
C THR A 71 12.43 18.11 -16.02
N GLN A 72 12.67 17.92 -14.70
CA GLN A 72 11.60 17.82 -13.71
C GLN A 72 10.81 19.12 -13.57
N ARG A 73 11.50 20.27 -13.61
CA ARG A 73 10.84 21.60 -13.52
C ARG A 73 9.91 21.80 -14.74
N LEU A 74 10.40 21.57 -15.96
CA LEU A 74 9.57 21.67 -17.16
C LEU A 74 8.41 20.67 -17.13
N TYR A 75 8.67 19.44 -16.72
CA TYR A 75 7.63 18.42 -16.55
C TYR A 75 6.53 18.87 -15.58
N ALA A 76 6.90 19.51 -14.44
CA ALA A 76 5.95 20.09 -13.49
C ALA A 76 5.12 21.23 -14.08
N GLN A 77 5.77 22.13 -14.85
CA GLN A 77 5.10 23.24 -15.52
C GLN A 77 4.06 22.71 -16.50
N VAL A 78 4.40 21.70 -17.30
CA VAL A 78 3.47 21.11 -18.27
C VAL A 78 2.35 20.34 -17.57
N CYS A 79 2.62 19.62 -16.49
CA CYS A 79 1.55 19.03 -15.66
C CYS A 79 0.55 20.10 -15.19
N ASN A 80 1.06 21.23 -14.66
CA ASN A 80 0.22 22.32 -14.17
C ASN A 80 -0.52 23.07 -15.31
N PHE A 81 0.02 23.09 -16.51
CA PHE A 81 -0.65 23.60 -17.70
C PHE A 81 -1.86 22.74 -18.12
N VAL A 82 -1.76 21.41 -17.96
CA VAL A 82 -2.83 20.46 -18.30
C VAL A 82 -3.94 20.42 -17.25
N VAL A 83 -3.60 20.63 -15.97
CA VAL A 83 -4.55 20.53 -14.83
C VAL A 83 -5.83 21.35 -15.01
N PRO A 84 -5.80 22.65 -15.42
CA PRO A 84 -7.01 23.46 -15.59
C PRO A 84 -8.01 22.86 -16.58
N THR A 85 -7.53 22.25 -17.67
CA THR A 85 -8.37 21.58 -18.67
C THR A 85 -9.18 20.44 -18.05
N VAL A 86 -8.53 19.62 -17.19
CA VAL A 86 -9.21 18.53 -16.48
C VAL A 86 -10.12 19.05 -15.37
N ALA A 87 -9.68 20.07 -14.62
CA ALA A 87 -10.46 20.64 -13.52
C ALA A 87 -11.75 21.34 -14.02
N ALA A 88 -11.71 21.97 -15.19
CA ALA A 88 -12.85 22.65 -15.78
C ALA A 88 -13.84 21.72 -16.51
N ASP A 89 -13.48 20.46 -16.73
CA ASP A 89 -14.30 19.50 -17.46
C ASP A 89 -15.58 19.14 -16.70
N ARG A 90 -16.72 19.60 -17.21
CA ARG A 90 -18.04 19.30 -16.66
C ARG A 90 -18.48 17.86 -16.93
N THR A 91 -18.00 17.23 -18.00
CA THR A 91 -18.30 15.82 -18.34
C THR A 91 -17.61 14.86 -17.39
N LYS A 92 -16.57 15.33 -16.65
CA LYS A 92 -15.74 14.57 -15.71
C LYS A 92 -15.11 13.31 -16.33
N ARG A 93 -14.82 13.33 -17.63
CA ARG A 93 -14.19 12.25 -18.40
C ARG A 93 -12.79 12.58 -18.88
N LEU A 94 -12.41 13.87 -18.97
CA LEU A 94 -11.09 14.31 -19.45
C LEU A 94 -9.92 13.84 -18.56
N TRP A 95 -10.16 13.37 -17.33
CA TRP A 95 -9.13 12.74 -16.54
C TRP A 95 -8.69 11.35 -17.08
N GLN A 96 -9.46 10.74 -17.99
CA GLN A 96 -9.10 9.48 -18.63
C GLN A 96 -7.97 9.71 -19.65
N ARG A 97 -6.96 8.82 -19.63
CA ARG A 97 -5.70 9.02 -20.36
C ARG A 97 -5.88 9.32 -21.84
N PHE A 98 -6.70 8.53 -22.55
CA PHE A 98 -6.88 8.67 -23.99
C PHE A 98 -7.67 9.94 -24.34
N THR A 99 -8.75 10.20 -23.64
CA THR A 99 -9.56 11.42 -23.81
C THR A 99 -8.73 12.67 -23.53
N LEU A 100 -7.92 12.66 -22.46
CA LEU A 100 -7.02 13.77 -22.13
C LEU A 100 -5.94 13.95 -23.20
N HIS A 101 -5.39 12.86 -23.75
CA HIS A 101 -4.38 12.92 -24.80
C HIS A 101 -4.90 13.72 -26.01
N HIS A 102 -6.05 13.35 -26.55
CA HIS A 102 -6.66 14.06 -27.70
C HIS A 102 -6.96 15.53 -27.38
N ALA A 103 -7.31 15.86 -26.15
CA ALA A 103 -7.67 17.23 -25.78
C ALA A 103 -6.47 18.18 -25.61
N VAL A 104 -5.28 17.66 -25.26
CA VAL A 104 -4.17 18.53 -24.81
C VAL A 104 -2.82 18.27 -25.49
N TYR A 105 -2.63 17.18 -26.22
CA TYR A 105 -1.32 16.83 -26.79
C TYR A 105 -0.75 17.92 -27.70
N ASP A 106 -1.52 18.37 -28.69
CA ASP A 106 -1.09 19.40 -29.64
C ASP A 106 -0.88 20.75 -28.95
N LYS A 107 -1.71 21.09 -27.95
CA LYS A 107 -1.53 22.29 -27.13
C LYS A 107 -0.22 22.26 -26.32
N ILE A 108 0.14 21.09 -25.80
CA ILE A 108 1.44 20.90 -25.12
C ILE A 108 2.57 21.10 -26.10
N LYS A 109 2.52 20.47 -27.28
CA LYS A 109 3.57 20.57 -28.30
C LYS A 109 3.76 21.99 -28.80
N ALA A 110 2.66 22.72 -29.02
CA ALA A 110 2.71 24.13 -29.46
C ALA A 110 3.33 25.04 -28.38
N LYS A 111 2.97 24.84 -27.10
CA LYS A 111 3.42 25.74 -26.00
C LYS A 111 4.78 25.37 -25.44
N PHE A 112 5.18 24.11 -25.48
CA PHE A 112 6.43 23.59 -24.91
C PHE A 112 7.21 22.77 -25.95
N PRO A 113 7.77 23.43 -26.99
CA PRO A 113 8.46 22.74 -28.08
C PRO A 113 9.68 21.94 -27.59
N ASP A 114 10.38 22.41 -26.54
CA ASP A 114 11.53 21.76 -25.94
C ASP A 114 11.19 20.44 -25.24
N LEU A 115 9.91 20.22 -24.91
CA LEU A 115 9.47 18.97 -24.31
C LEU A 115 9.34 17.91 -25.40
N GLY A 116 10.17 16.89 -25.38
CA GLY A 116 10.11 15.76 -26.31
C GLY A 116 8.72 15.09 -26.29
N SER A 117 8.27 14.60 -27.45
CA SER A 117 6.93 14.00 -27.64
C SER A 117 6.61 12.89 -26.61
N GLN A 118 7.59 12.07 -26.27
CA GLN A 118 7.43 11.03 -25.27
C GLN A 118 7.17 11.59 -23.88
N TYR A 119 7.85 12.68 -23.51
CA TYR A 119 7.57 13.36 -22.24
C TYR A 119 6.20 14.02 -22.19
N ALA A 120 5.70 14.56 -23.33
CA ALA A 120 4.34 15.05 -23.41
C ALA A 120 3.31 13.94 -23.10
N CYS A 121 3.49 12.75 -23.69
CA CYS A 121 2.67 11.58 -23.38
C CYS A 121 2.79 11.15 -21.90
N ASN A 122 3.98 11.22 -21.32
CA ASN A 122 4.23 10.85 -19.94
C ASN A 122 3.63 11.86 -18.94
N VAL A 123 3.61 13.15 -19.25
CA VAL A 123 2.88 14.20 -18.52
C VAL A 123 1.38 13.89 -18.47
N ILE A 124 0.78 13.65 -19.65
CA ILE A 124 -0.66 13.31 -19.75
C ILE A 124 -0.98 12.09 -18.88
N ARG A 125 -0.13 11.07 -18.91
CA ARG A 125 -0.25 9.88 -18.08
C ARG A 125 -0.18 10.20 -16.58
N SER A 126 0.77 11.06 -16.17
CA SER A 126 0.93 11.45 -14.77
C SER A 126 -0.24 12.25 -14.23
N VAL A 127 -0.76 13.21 -15.03
CA VAL A 127 -1.96 13.99 -14.67
C VAL A 127 -3.18 13.07 -14.57
N SER A 128 -3.39 12.20 -15.56
CA SER A 128 -4.48 11.21 -15.55
C SER A 128 -4.40 10.30 -14.30
N ALA A 129 -3.23 9.78 -13.98
CA ALA A 129 -3.03 8.93 -12.79
C ALA A 129 -3.30 9.68 -11.48
N ALA A 130 -2.89 10.95 -11.38
CA ALA A 130 -3.15 11.80 -10.22
C ALA A 130 -4.65 12.03 -10.02
N TYR A 131 -5.39 12.38 -11.08
CA TYR A 131 -6.84 12.53 -11.00
C TYR A 131 -7.56 11.22 -10.71
N LYS A 132 -7.15 10.10 -11.31
CA LYS A 132 -7.68 8.78 -10.97
C LYS A 132 -7.52 8.50 -9.47
N THR A 133 -6.41 8.93 -8.90
CA THR A 133 -6.13 8.80 -7.46
C THR A 133 -7.02 9.71 -6.62
N GLU A 134 -7.13 10.98 -6.99
CA GLU A 134 -7.97 11.96 -6.28
C GLU A 134 -9.43 11.52 -6.28
N LEU A 135 -9.97 11.14 -7.43
CA LEU A 135 -11.35 10.70 -7.57
C LEU A 135 -11.66 9.39 -6.84
N ALA A 136 -10.71 8.47 -6.77
CA ALA A 136 -10.88 7.25 -5.97
C ALA A 136 -10.91 7.55 -4.46
N ASN A 137 -10.20 8.58 -4.01
CA ASN A 137 -10.21 9.01 -2.60
C ASN A 137 -11.44 9.87 -2.26
N HIS A 138 -11.98 10.59 -3.25
CA HIS A 138 -13.10 11.52 -3.09
C HIS A 138 -14.19 11.25 -4.15
N PRO A 139 -14.88 10.10 -4.12
CA PRO A 139 -15.85 9.72 -5.16
C PRO A 139 -17.05 10.64 -5.23
N ALA A 140 -17.33 11.41 -4.20
CA ALA A 140 -18.38 12.43 -4.20
C ALA A 140 -18.17 13.53 -5.26
N GLN A 141 -16.93 13.78 -5.70
CA GLN A 141 -16.62 14.74 -6.76
C GLN A 141 -17.21 14.31 -8.13
N LEU A 142 -17.38 13.02 -8.37
CA LEU A 142 -17.99 12.50 -9.60
C LEU A 142 -19.52 12.59 -9.59
N LYS A 143 -20.13 12.58 -8.40
CA LYS A 143 -21.60 12.53 -8.25
C LYS A 143 -22.27 13.91 -8.33
N SER A 144 -21.54 14.97 -8.08
CA SER A 144 -22.08 16.34 -8.09
C SER A 144 -21.94 16.94 -9.48
N GLU A 145 -23.05 17.19 -10.19
CA GLU A 145 -23.06 17.73 -11.56
C GLU A 145 -22.49 19.15 -11.62
N ASP A 146 -22.73 19.98 -10.62
CA ASP A 146 -22.33 21.38 -10.60
C ASP A 146 -20.90 21.66 -10.12
N LYS A 147 -20.24 20.69 -9.51
CA LYS A 147 -18.90 20.90 -8.91
C LYS A 147 -17.79 20.54 -9.90
N LYS A 148 -16.92 21.52 -10.17
CA LYS A 148 -15.64 21.30 -10.87
C LYS A 148 -14.77 20.30 -10.10
N LEU A 149 -13.93 19.57 -10.82
CA LEU A 149 -12.93 18.72 -10.17
C LEU A 149 -11.89 19.59 -9.45
N LYS A 150 -11.31 19.04 -8.40
CA LYS A 150 -10.27 19.75 -7.64
C LYS A 150 -9.07 20.07 -8.53
N THR A 151 -8.60 21.30 -8.49
CA THR A 151 -7.35 21.71 -9.16
C THR A 151 -6.16 21.12 -8.41
N LEU A 152 -5.43 20.22 -9.08
CA LEU A 152 -4.21 19.63 -8.55
C LEU A 152 -3.01 20.53 -8.83
N VAL A 153 -1.96 20.45 -7.98
CA VAL A 153 -0.72 21.21 -8.15
C VAL A 153 0.48 20.28 -8.10
N PHE A 154 1.26 20.28 -9.17
CA PHE A 154 2.50 19.51 -9.29
C PHE A 154 3.69 20.44 -8.99
N ARG A 155 4.31 20.30 -7.81
CA ARG A 155 5.49 21.08 -7.41
C ARG A 155 6.80 20.39 -7.75
N HIS A 156 6.93 19.12 -7.34
CA HIS A 156 8.10 18.26 -7.60
C HIS A 156 7.59 16.86 -7.95
N PRO A 157 6.96 16.69 -9.14
CA PRO A 157 6.45 15.38 -9.53
C PRO A 157 7.59 14.40 -9.76
N SER A 158 7.32 13.11 -9.56
CA SER A 158 8.14 12.07 -10.16
C SER A 158 8.00 12.16 -11.69
N VAL A 159 9.13 12.05 -12.38
CA VAL A 159 9.12 12.03 -13.84
C VAL A 159 8.92 10.59 -14.30
N HIS A 160 7.82 10.34 -15.01
CA HIS A 160 7.59 9.02 -15.60
C HIS A 160 8.56 8.82 -16.76
N VAL A 161 9.27 7.68 -16.74
CA VAL A 161 10.20 7.28 -17.78
C VAL A 161 9.86 5.87 -18.28
N ASP A 162 10.01 5.67 -19.57
CA ASP A 162 9.67 4.43 -20.27
C ASP A 162 10.80 3.96 -21.20
N LYS A 163 10.54 2.94 -22.01
CA LYS A 163 11.53 2.37 -22.93
C LYS A 163 12.16 3.37 -23.93
N ASN A 164 11.47 4.47 -24.24
CA ASN A 164 11.97 5.49 -25.16
C ASN A 164 12.82 6.55 -24.44
N THR A 165 12.56 6.77 -23.15
CA THR A 165 13.23 7.78 -22.32
C THR A 165 14.26 7.17 -21.38
N LEU A 166 14.27 5.85 -21.17
CA LEU A 166 15.17 5.12 -20.28
C LEU A 166 15.68 3.85 -20.95
N THR A 167 17.02 3.71 -21.00
CA THR A 167 17.70 2.51 -21.49
C THR A 167 18.55 1.91 -20.39
N PHE A 168 18.45 0.59 -20.18
CA PHE A 168 19.29 -0.16 -19.25
C PHE A 168 20.43 -0.82 -20.00
N PHE A 169 21.63 -0.78 -19.43
CA PHE A 169 22.82 -1.45 -19.97
C PHE A 169 23.24 -2.63 -19.10
N PRO A 170 23.96 -3.63 -19.70
CA PRO A 170 24.44 -4.80 -18.94
C PRO A 170 25.43 -4.46 -17.83
N ASP A 171 26.17 -3.36 -17.97
CA ASP A 171 27.18 -2.87 -17.01
C ASP A 171 26.58 -2.26 -15.72
N GLY A 172 25.26 -2.35 -15.56
CA GLY A 172 24.54 -1.78 -14.41
C GLY A 172 24.33 -0.28 -14.51
N THR A 173 24.60 0.33 -15.68
CA THR A 173 24.27 1.74 -15.92
C THR A 173 22.94 1.90 -16.63
N VAL A 174 22.40 3.12 -16.58
CA VAL A 174 21.20 3.53 -17.30
C VAL A 174 21.46 4.81 -18.07
N SER A 175 20.85 4.94 -19.25
CA SER A 175 20.79 6.20 -19.98
C SER A 175 19.38 6.78 -19.87
N ILE A 176 19.28 8.02 -19.42
CA ILE A 176 18.03 8.73 -19.20
C ILE A 176 17.98 9.93 -20.14
N SER A 177 16.91 10.05 -20.90
CA SER A 177 16.66 11.24 -21.73
C SER A 177 16.36 12.43 -20.84
N THR A 178 16.83 13.61 -21.21
CA THR A 178 16.50 14.90 -20.58
C THR A 178 16.18 15.90 -21.69
N ILE A 179 15.69 17.07 -21.32
CA ILE A 179 15.47 18.18 -22.28
C ILE A 179 16.77 18.70 -22.92
N SER A 180 17.92 18.39 -22.29
CA SER A 180 19.25 18.80 -22.75
C SER A 180 20.11 17.60 -23.15
N GLY A 181 19.50 16.61 -23.83
CA GLY A 181 20.18 15.39 -24.26
C GLY A 181 20.07 14.24 -23.26
N ARG A 182 20.84 13.18 -23.48
CA ARG A 182 20.83 12.01 -22.61
C ARG A 182 21.94 12.09 -21.57
N ILE A 183 21.67 11.61 -20.37
CA ILE A 183 22.66 11.44 -19.31
C ILE A 183 22.89 9.97 -19.03
N ARG A 184 24.05 9.63 -18.49
CA ARG A 184 24.35 8.31 -17.94
C ARG A 184 24.41 8.34 -16.42
N ALA A 185 23.89 7.29 -15.80
CA ALA A 185 23.95 7.10 -14.36
C ALA A 185 24.16 5.62 -14.03
N ARG A 186 24.84 5.34 -12.93
CA ARG A 186 25.00 3.97 -12.41
C ARG A 186 23.88 3.68 -11.41
N LEU A 187 23.31 2.50 -11.50
CA LEU A 187 22.36 1.97 -10.52
C LEU A 187 23.14 1.50 -9.28
N CYS A 188 22.74 1.97 -8.10
CA CYS A 188 23.30 1.54 -6.81
C CYS A 188 22.26 0.72 -6.03
N PRO A 189 21.96 -0.53 -6.45
CA PRO A 189 20.99 -1.37 -5.77
C PRO A 189 21.57 -1.97 -4.49
N GLY A 190 20.79 -1.95 -3.41
CA GLY A 190 21.08 -2.78 -2.23
C GLY A 190 20.80 -4.27 -2.51
N PRO A 191 21.11 -5.16 -1.54
CA PRO A 191 20.96 -6.61 -1.74
C PRO A 191 19.57 -7.01 -2.22
N PHE A 192 18.52 -6.49 -1.58
CA PHE A 192 17.13 -6.79 -1.94
C PHE A 192 16.73 -6.28 -3.34
N GLN A 193 17.21 -5.11 -3.74
CA GLN A 193 16.90 -4.56 -5.06
C GLN A 193 17.61 -5.29 -6.21
N LYS A 194 18.74 -5.98 -5.94
CA LYS A 194 19.43 -6.80 -6.94
C LYS A 194 18.61 -8.01 -7.37
N GLU A 195 17.89 -8.61 -6.45
CA GLU A 195 17.07 -9.82 -6.70
C GLU A 195 15.80 -9.52 -7.49
N LEU A 196 15.17 -8.36 -7.28
CA LEU A 196 13.87 -8.02 -7.88
C LEU A 196 13.87 -7.96 -9.42
N PRO A 197 14.82 -7.27 -10.09
CA PRO A 197 14.85 -7.22 -11.56
C PRO A 197 15.17 -8.56 -12.23
N ALA A 198 15.86 -9.46 -11.52
CA ALA A 198 16.21 -10.78 -12.04
C ALA A 198 14.99 -11.73 -12.02
N SER A 199 14.03 -11.51 -11.13
CA SER A 199 12.88 -12.40 -10.89
C SER A 199 11.62 -12.04 -11.69
N GLY A 200 11.62 -10.95 -12.50
CA GLY A 200 10.40 -10.50 -13.14
C GLY A 200 10.58 -9.54 -14.32
N LYS A 201 9.46 -9.28 -15.01
CA LYS A 201 9.43 -8.36 -16.15
C LYS A 201 9.39 -6.90 -15.68
N ARG A 202 10.39 -6.11 -16.09
CA ARG A 202 10.37 -4.66 -15.85
C ARG A 202 9.20 -4.01 -16.57
N LYS A 203 8.48 -3.17 -15.87
CA LYS A 203 7.34 -2.38 -16.37
C LYS A 203 7.73 -0.91 -16.43
N GLU A 204 6.93 -0.07 -15.81
CA GLU A 204 7.09 1.37 -15.79
C GLU A 204 8.12 1.80 -14.76
N CYS A 205 8.82 2.87 -15.06
CA CYS A 205 9.77 3.47 -14.15
C CYS A 205 9.40 4.92 -13.84
N ASN A 206 9.79 5.38 -12.66
CA ASN A 206 9.65 6.77 -12.27
C ASN A 206 10.97 7.28 -11.69
N LEU A 207 11.39 8.44 -12.15
CA LEU A 207 12.55 9.15 -11.62
C LEU A 207 12.09 10.08 -10.50
N VAL A 208 12.68 9.97 -9.32
CA VAL A 208 12.28 10.69 -8.12
C VAL A 208 13.47 11.46 -7.55
N LEU A 209 13.29 12.78 -7.36
CA LEU A 209 14.25 13.61 -6.65
C LEU A 209 13.95 13.57 -5.15
N HIS A 210 14.95 13.19 -4.36
CA HIS A 210 14.96 13.39 -2.92
C HIS A 210 15.66 14.71 -2.59
N PRO A 211 14.93 15.75 -2.18
CA PRO A 211 15.54 17.06 -1.92
C PRO A 211 16.44 17.00 -0.69
N ARG A 212 17.41 17.92 -0.63
CA ARG A 212 18.30 18.09 0.52
C ARG A 212 17.51 18.21 1.82
N ARG A 213 17.90 17.45 2.84
CA ARG A 213 17.31 17.50 4.18
C ARG A 213 18.40 17.56 5.24
N GLY A 214 18.56 18.72 5.83
CA GLY A 214 19.62 18.97 6.80
C GLY A 214 21.00 18.78 6.18
N ARG A 215 21.81 17.85 6.73
CA ARG A 215 23.16 17.52 6.24
C ARG A 215 23.18 16.55 5.05
N LYS A 216 22.04 15.92 4.71
CA LYS A 216 21.95 14.98 3.58
C LYS A 216 21.76 15.75 2.29
N GLU A 217 22.61 15.50 1.32
CA GLU A 217 22.49 16.05 -0.03
C GLU A 217 21.26 15.56 -0.77
N ALA A 218 20.88 16.30 -1.81
CA ALA A 218 19.84 15.85 -2.74
C ALA A 218 20.38 14.69 -3.57
N PHE A 219 19.52 13.71 -3.85
CA PHE A 219 19.87 12.57 -4.71
C PHE A 219 18.67 12.11 -5.53
N TRP A 220 18.96 11.41 -6.63
CA TRP A 220 17.96 10.83 -7.49
C TRP A 220 17.80 9.33 -7.22
N GLU A 221 16.56 8.87 -7.28
CA GLU A 221 16.21 7.45 -7.28
C GLU A 221 15.42 7.08 -8.54
N LEU A 222 15.70 5.91 -9.08
CA LEU A 222 14.90 5.28 -10.11
C LEU A 222 14.01 4.23 -9.44
N HIS A 223 12.70 4.43 -9.54
CA HIS A 223 11.69 3.50 -9.08
C HIS A 223 11.29 2.58 -10.24
N ILE A 224 11.67 1.33 -10.17
CA ILE A 224 11.48 0.33 -11.22
C ILE A 224 10.33 -0.60 -10.79
N ALA A 225 9.22 -0.55 -11.49
CA ALA A 225 8.14 -1.51 -11.29
C ALA A 225 8.52 -2.85 -11.94
N VAL A 226 8.51 -3.92 -11.16
CA VAL A 226 8.82 -5.29 -11.60
C VAL A 226 7.60 -6.16 -11.41
N GLU A 227 7.10 -6.75 -12.48
CA GLU A 227 6.03 -7.73 -12.46
C GLU A 227 6.66 -9.12 -12.38
N SER A 228 6.37 -9.84 -11.32
CA SER A 228 6.71 -11.26 -11.15
C SER A 228 5.44 -12.11 -11.20
N GLN A 229 5.56 -13.36 -11.55
CA GLN A 229 4.47 -14.31 -11.41
C GLN A 229 4.15 -14.45 -9.91
N GLY A 230 2.88 -14.25 -9.57
CA GLY A 230 2.33 -14.57 -8.26
C GLY A 230 1.77 -16.01 -8.27
N CYS A 231 1.01 -16.35 -7.24
CA CYS A 231 0.31 -17.64 -7.20
C CYS A 231 -0.60 -17.80 -8.41
N SER A 232 -0.32 -18.78 -9.25
CA SER A 232 -1.19 -19.22 -10.33
C SER A 232 -1.80 -20.59 -9.94
N GLY A 233 -3.11 -20.72 -10.11
CA GLY A 233 -3.83 -22.00 -10.03
C GLY A 233 -4.83 -22.10 -8.87
N GLU A 234 -6.11 -22.26 -9.20
CA GLU A 234 -7.17 -22.58 -8.24
C GLU A 234 -7.12 -24.07 -7.81
N GLU A 235 -6.53 -24.93 -8.64
CA GLU A 235 -6.48 -26.38 -8.44
C GLU A 235 -5.71 -26.80 -7.18
N HIS A 236 -4.73 -26.00 -6.73
CA HIS A 236 -3.90 -26.36 -5.58
C HIS A 236 -4.54 -26.04 -4.21
N LEU A 237 -5.76 -25.53 -4.15
CA LEU A 237 -6.43 -25.17 -2.90
C LEU A 237 -7.46 -26.19 -2.42
N LYS A 238 -7.70 -27.23 -3.21
CA LYS A 238 -8.61 -28.32 -2.84
C LYS A 238 -7.90 -29.32 -1.92
N ASN A 239 -8.58 -29.77 -0.89
CA ASN A 239 -8.10 -30.79 0.05
C ASN A 239 -6.77 -30.47 0.75
N LEU A 240 -6.54 -29.20 1.11
CA LEU A 240 -5.36 -28.79 1.86
C LEU A 240 -5.31 -29.45 3.24
N LYS A 241 -4.12 -29.93 3.62
CA LYS A 241 -3.85 -30.43 4.97
C LYS A 241 -3.75 -29.28 5.97
N ALA A 242 -3.92 -29.60 7.26
CA ALA A 242 -3.86 -28.58 8.31
C ALA A 242 -2.49 -27.87 8.39
N ASP A 243 -1.41 -28.59 8.13
CA ASP A 243 -0.03 -28.09 8.09
C ASP A 243 0.28 -27.23 6.86
N GLU A 244 -0.56 -27.25 5.83
CA GLU A 244 -0.47 -26.38 4.64
C GLU A 244 -1.25 -25.06 4.79
N ILE A 245 -2.01 -24.90 5.90
CA ILE A 245 -2.84 -23.73 6.18
C ILE A 245 -2.35 -23.02 7.44
N MET A 246 -2.21 -21.70 7.40
CA MET A 246 -1.92 -20.88 8.57
C MET A 246 -3.08 -19.92 8.85
N GLY A 247 -3.74 -20.06 10.00
CA GLY A 247 -4.70 -19.08 10.50
C GLY A 247 -4.00 -17.93 11.21
N ILE A 248 -4.46 -16.70 11.00
CA ILE A 248 -3.90 -15.49 11.62
C ILE A 248 -5.01 -14.67 12.26
N ASP A 249 -4.97 -14.54 13.57
CA ASP A 249 -5.76 -13.58 14.34
C ASP A 249 -4.98 -12.27 14.50
N VAL A 250 -5.63 -11.13 14.24
CA VAL A 250 -5.02 -9.79 14.32
C VAL A 250 -5.71 -8.98 15.41
N GLY A 251 -4.95 -8.62 16.44
CA GLY A 251 -5.51 -8.03 17.65
C GLY A 251 -4.91 -6.70 18.09
N GLU A 252 -5.56 -6.06 19.07
CA GLU A 252 -5.07 -4.82 19.68
C GLU A 252 -3.98 -5.09 20.73
N ASN A 253 -4.10 -6.16 21.49
CA ASN A 253 -3.14 -6.53 22.55
C ASN A 253 -1.96 -7.32 22.01
N ASN A 254 -2.21 -8.16 21.04
CA ASN A 254 -1.20 -8.79 20.22
C ASN A 254 -1.41 -8.33 18.77
N ILE A 255 -0.33 -7.91 18.11
CA ILE A 255 -0.38 -7.42 16.73
C ILE A 255 -0.90 -8.53 15.82
N ALA A 256 -0.42 -9.75 16.04
CA ALA A 256 -0.87 -10.96 15.36
C ALA A 256 -0.59 -12.18 16.23
N ALA A 257 -1.41 -13.22 16.10
CA ALA A 257 -1.18 -14.57 16.59
C ALA A 257 -1.43 -15.55 15.44
N VAL A 258 -0.51 -16.50 15.22
CA VAL A 258 -0.61 -17.49 14.15
C VAL A 258 -0.89 -18.87 14.72
N SER A 259 -1.61 -19.71 13.96
CA SER A 259 -2.02 -21.05 14.40
C SER A 259 -0.84 -21.98 14.73
N THR A 260 0.36 -21.65 14.24
CA THR A 260 1.62 -22.35 14.55
C THR A 260 2.15 -22.07 15.97
N GLY A 261 1.52 -21.17 16.74
CA GLY A 261 1.83 -20.90 18.15
C GLY A 261 2.58 -19.59 18.42
N ARG A 262 3.05 -18.88 17.38
CA ARG A 262 3.78 -17.62 17.57
C ARG A 262 2.83 -16.43 17.77
N ILE A 263 3.22 -15.51 18.67
CA ILE A 263 2.47 -14.28 18.98
C ILE A 263 3.42 -13.08 18.92
N TRP A 264 2.99 -12.02 18.20
CA TRP A 264 3.66 -10.71 18.18
C TRP A 264 2.93 -9.76 19.13
N LYS A 265 3.53 -9.47 20.27
CA LYS A 265 2.96 -8.59 21.29
C LYS A 265 2.91 -7.13 20.85
N ALA A 266 1.82 -6.43 21.17
CA ALA A 266 1.63 -5.02 20.83
C ALA A 266 2.15 -4.04 21.91
N GLY A 267 2.65 -4.48 23.06
CA GLY A 267 2.98 -3.64 24.21
C GLY A 267 3.82 -2.41 23.84
N ALA A 268 5.01 -2.61 23.28
CA ALA A 268 5.89 -1.50 22.88
C ALA A 268 5.27 -0.54 21.85
N LEU A 269 4.46 -1.06 20.93
CA LEU A 269 3.72 -0.23 19.96
C LEU A 269 2.64 0.60 20.66
N LYS A 270 1.90 0.00 21.60
CA LYS A 270 0.84 0.70 22.37
C LYS A 270 1.45 1.81 23.21
N ASP A 271 2.51 1.55 23.96
CA ASP A 271 3.19 2.54 24.81
C ASP A 271 3.69 3.73 23.99
N LYS A 272 4.25 3.46 22.80
CA LYS A 272 4.72 4.51 21.93
C LYS A 272 3.57 5.32 21.34
N ARG A 273 2.47 4.69 20.97
CA ARG A 273 1.25 5.36 20.49
C ARG A 273 0.59 6.22 21.58
N ASP A 274 0.59 5.77 22.83
CA ASP A 274 0.04 6.52 23.94
C ASP A 274 0.90 7.75 24.29
N ARG A 275 2.24 7.62 24.18
CA ARG A 275 3.16 8.77 24.25
C ARG A 275 2.87 9.81 23.14
N TYR A 276 2.70 9.36 21.90
CA TYR A 276 2.32 10.26 20.79
C TYR A 276 0.95 10.91 21.02
N MET A 277 -0.02 10.18 21.59
CA MET A 277 -1.33 10.75 21.91
C MET A 277 -1.23 11.84 22.98
N SER A 278 -0.47 11.61 24.05
CA SER A 278 -0.24 12.60 25.10
C SER A 278 0.46 13.86 24.56
N GLN A 279 1.49 13.67 23.73
CA GLN A 279 2.17 14.77 23.03
C GLN A 279 1.20 15.55 22.13
N ARG A 280 0.36 14.85 21.36
CA ARG A 280 -0.64 15.46 20.47
C ARG A 280 -1.64 16.31 21.25
N LYS A 281 -2.19 15.80 22.36
CA LYS A 281 -3.11 16.54 23.23
C LYS A 281 -2.46 17.83 23.75
N ARG A 282 -1.20 17.76 24.21
CA ARG A 282 -0.46 18.93 24.70
C ARG A 282 -0.25 19.99 23.59
N LEU A 283 0.18 19.56 22.40
CA LEU A 283 0.40 20.46 21.26
C LEU A 283 -0.90 21.09 20.75
N GLN A 284 -2.00 20.33 20.74
CA GLN A 284 -3.32 20.85 20.34
C GLN A 284 -3.84 21.89 21.32
N ARG A 285 -3.62 21.69 22.63
CA ARG A 285 -4.01 22.65 23.67
C ARG A 285 -3.21 23.94 23.60
N ASN A 286 -1.92 23.88 23.24
CA ASN A 286 -1.06 25.06 23.07
C ASN A 286 -1.52 25.95 21.89
N GLY A 287 -1.99 25.37 20.77
CA GLY A 287 -2.61 26.07 19.64
C GLY A 287 -1.69 26.99 18.81
N SER A 288 -0.44 27.26 19.23
CA SER A 288 0.50 28.16 18.52
C SER A 288 0.87 27.60 17.13
N GLN A 289 1.37 28.47 16.24
CA GLN A 289 1.85 28.07 14.91
C GLN A 289 2.98 27.03 15.01
N SER A 290 3.92 27.23 15.94
CA SER A 290 4.99 26.28 16.21
C SER A 290 4.43 24.93 16.68
N ALA A 291 3.45 24.92 17.60
CA ALA A 291 2.80 23.71 18.06
C ALA A 291 2.09 22.96 16.91
N ARG A 292 1.46 23.66 15.97
CA ARG A 292 0.85 23.06 14.78
C ARG A 292 1.89 22.37 13.87
N GLN A 293 3.07 23.01 13.67
CA GLN A 293 4.17 22.40 12.92
C GLN A 293 4.72 21.17 13.62
N HIS A 294 4.90 21.23 14.96
CA HIS A 294 5.33 20.08 15.75
C HIS A 294 4.31 18.93 15.73
N LEU A 295 3.02 19.24 15.78
CA LEU A 295 1.93 18.26 15.67
C LEU A 295 2.02 17.49 14.35
N LYS A 296 2.25 18.18 13.24
CA LYS A 296 2.42 17.58 11.92
C LYS A 296 3.64 16.64 11.86
N LYS A 297 4.78 17.10 12.40
CA LYS A 297 6.01 16.29 12.49
C LYS A 297 5.80 15.05 13.36
N ALA A 298 5.09 15.18 14.50
CA ALA A 298 4.76 14.08 15.41
C ALA A 298 3.85 13.02 14.73
N SER A 299 2.78 13.46 14.06
CA SER A 299 1.89 12.58 13.30
C SER A 299 2.62 11.78 12.23
N GLY A 300 3.53 12.43 11.49
CA GLY A 300 4.32 11.74 10.48
C GLY A 300 5.29 10.70 11.07
N ARG A 301 5.87 10.98 12.25
CA ARG A 301 6.75 10.05 12.95
C ARG A 301 5.97 8.83 13.48
N GLU A 302 4.79 9.06 14.08
CA GLU A 302 3.92 7.98 14.54
C GLU A 302 3.55 7.05 13.40
N ARG A 303 3.07 7.60 12.28
CA ARG A 303 2.68 6.82 11.09
C ARG A 303 3.84 5.96 10.59
N ARG A 304 5.01 6.55 10.35
CA ARG A 304 6.18 5.79 9.89
C ARG A 304 6.57 4.65 10.83
N HIS A 305 6.49 4.88 12.16
CA HIS A 305 6.80 3.84 13.13
C HIS A 305 5.80 2.68 13.06
N VAL A 306 4.49 2.98 13.00
CA VAL A 306 3.44 1.95 12.86
C VAL A 306 3.62 1.15 11.58
N THR A 307 3.80 1.83 10.45
CA THR A 307 4.07 1.19 9.15
C THR A 307 5.33 0.31 9.20
N HIS A 308 6.40 0.77 9.87
CA HIS A 308 7.61 -0.04 10.04
C HIS A 308 7.34 -1.32 10.84
N VAL A 309 6.64 -1.22 11.98
CA VAL A 309 6.27 -2.40 12.80
C VAL A 309 5.41 -3.38 12.00
N ASN A 310 4.37 -2.90 11.30
CA ASN A 310 3.54 -3.73 10.46
C ASN A 310 4.35 -4.41 9.33
N ASN A 311 5.32 -3.70 8.77
CA ASN A 311 6.20 -4.24 7.73
C ASN A 311 7.11 -5.37 8.27
N VAL A 312 7.67 -5.21 9.47
CA VAL A 312 8.50 -6.25 10.12
C VAL A 312 7.64 -7.46 10.44
N VAL A 313 6.52 -7.27 11.15
CA VAL A 313 5.63 -8.37 11.57
C VAL A 313 5.10 -9.15 10.34
N SER A 314 4.61 -8.47 9.32
CA SER A 314 4.11 -9.13 8.11
C SER A 314 5.22 -9.87 7.34
N LYS A 315 6.47 -9.38 7.37
CA LYS A 315 7.62 -10.08 6.78
C LYS A 315 7.90 -11.38 7.55
N GLU A 316 7.96 -11.32 8.87
CA GLU A 316 8.23 -12.48 9.72
C GLU A 316 7.14 -13.55 9.59
N ILE A 317 5.86 -13.15 9.56
CA ILE A 317 4.73 -14.06 9.34
C ILE A 317 4.88 -14.81 8.01
N VAL A 318 5.12 -14.08 6.92
CA VAL A 318 5.23 -14.70 5.59
C VAL A 318 6.50 -15.56 5.47
N GLN A 319 7.61 -15.16 6.09
CA GLN A 319 8.82 -15.97 6.14
C GLN A 319 8.60 -17.28 6.91
N GLU A 320 7.86 -17.22 8.02
CA GLU A 320 7.50 -18.43 8.77
C GLU A 320 6.59 -19.34 7.96
N ALA A 321 5.57 -18.76 7.29
CA ALA A 321 4.68 -19.50 6.42
C ALA A 321 5.45 -20.20 5.28
N ALA A 322 6.34 -19.49 4.60
CA ALA A 322 7.15 -20.05 3.53
C ALA A 322 8.08 -21.18 4.02
N LYS A 323 8.74 -20.99 5.16
CA LYS A 323 9.60 -22.03 5.79
C LYS A 323 8.86 -23.31 6.16
N ARG A 324 7.56 -23.20 6.49
CA ARG A 324 6.70 -24.34 6.86
C ARG A 324 5.97 -24.97 5.66
N GLY A 325 6.18 -24.48 4.44
CA GLY A 325 5.47 -24.96 3.25
C GLY A 325 3.98 -24.62 3.22
N ILE A 326 3.57 -23.57 3.94
CA ILE A 326 2.18 -23.07 3.95
C ILE A 326 1.79 -22.62 2.54
N LYS A 327 0.66 -23.11 2.07
CA LYS A 327 0.08 -22.76 0.76
C LYS A 327 -1.03 -21.70 0.87
N LEU A 328 -1.68 -21.63 2.04
CA LEU A 328 -2.84 -20.79 2.26
C LEU A 328 -2.80 -20.10 3.63
N ILE A 329 -2.99 -18.79 3.65
CA ILE A 329 -3.13 -17.99 4.87
C ILE A 329 -4.59 -17.56 5.02
N ALA A 330 -5.20 -17.90 6.15
CA ALA A 330 -6.55 -17.50 6.54
C ALA A 330 -6.50 -16.28 7.47
N LEU A 331 -7.18 -15.20 7.11
CA LEU A 331 -7.28 -13.94 7.83
C LEU A 331 -8.74 -13.64 8.16
N GLU A 332 -9.01 -12.91 9.24
CA GLU A 332 -10.35 -12.40 9.54
C GLU A 332 -10.75 -11.25 8.61
N ASP A 333 -12.01 -11.23 8.14
CA ASP A 333 -12.57 -10.07 7.44
C ASP A 333 -12.99 -8.99 8.44
N LEU A 334 -12.12 -8.04 8.68
CA LEU A 334 -12.34 -6.91 9.57
C LEU A 334 -12.88 -5.66 8.85
N THR A 335 -13.45 -5.80 7.65
CA THR A 335 -13.83 -4.65 6.80
C THR A 335 -14.82 -3.72 7.48
N HIS A 336 -15.80 -4.23 8.23
CA HIS A 336 -16.85 -3.46 8.89
C HIS A 336 -16.70 -3.39 10.42
N ILE A 337 -15.57 -3.82 10.98
CA ILE A 337 -15.39 -3.86 12.44
C ILE A 337 -15.58 -2.49 13.10
N ARG A 338 -15.24 -1.40 12.39
CA ARG A 338 -15.37 -0.04 12.93
C ARG A 338 -16.80 0.47 12.98
N ASP A 339 -17.68 -0.05 12.14
CA ASP A 339 -19.07 0.39 12.01
C ASP A 339 -19.91 -0.20 13.14
N HIS A 340 -19.50 -1.34 13.69
CA HIS A 340 -20.21 -2.08 14.74
C HIS A 340 -19.64 -1.90 16.15
N ILE A 341 -18.67 -0.97 16.37
CA ILE A 341 -18.05 -0.77 17.68
C ILE A 341 -19.04 -0.10 18.64
N LYS A 342 -19.64 -0.88 19.51
CA LYS A 342 -20.40 -0.42 20.68
C LYS A 342 -19.46 -0.33 21.90
N ALA A 343 -18.60 0.69 21.94
CA ALA A 343 -17.63 0.84 23.03
C ALA A 343 -17.50 2.30 23.46
N GLY A 344 -17.06 2.52 24.70
CA GLY A 344 -16.82 3.86 25.24
C GLY A 344 -15.74 4.63 24.46
N LYS A 345 -15.77 5.96 24.55
CA LYS A 345 -14.92 6.90 23.79
C LYS A 345 -13.42 6.51 23.77
N ARG A 346 -12.87 6.01 24.88
CA ARG A 346 -11.46 5.61 24.99
C ARG A 346 -11.14 4.38 24.13
N ILE A 347 -11.97 3.34 24.21
CA ILE A 347 -11.80 2.10 23.46
C ILE A 347 -12.01 2.36 21.95
N ARG A 348 -13.06 3.12 21.61
CA ARG A 348 -13.33 3.54 20.23
C ARG A 348 -12.13 4.28 19.62
N SER A 349 -11.57 5.25 20.33
CA SER A 349 -10.36 5.98 19.86
C SER A 349 -9.16 5.06 19.64
N ARG A 350 -8.98 4.01 20.44
CA ARG A 350 -7.90 3.03 20.26
C ARG A 350 -8.12 2.17 19.04
N LEU A 351 -9.32 1.64 18.86
CA LEU A 351 -9.70 0.80 17.71
C LEU A 351 -9.64 1.57 16.38
N HIS A 352 -10.05 2.86 16.37
CA HIS A 352 -9.90 3.69 15.18
C HIS A 352 -8.43 3.94 14.78
N ARG A 353 -7.51 3.95 15.74
CA ARG A 353 -6.06 4.09 15.48
C ARG A 353 -5.39 2.76 15.15
N TRP A 354 -6.06 1.64 15.33
CA TRP A 354 -5.50 0.33 15.06
C TRP A 354 -5.36 0.10 13.55
N SER A 355 -4.14 -0.22 13.10
CA SER A 355 -3.77 -0.34 11.69
C SER A 355 -3.87 -1.78 11.17
N PHE A 356 -4.88 -2.54 11.64
CA PHE A 356 -5.06 -3.95 11.26
C PHE A 356 -5.13 -4.14 9.73
N ARG A 357 -5.86 -3.26 9.04
CA ARG A 357 -6.01 -3.34 7.59
C ARG A 357 -4.66 -3.17 6.86
N GLU A 358 -3.82 -2.21 7.31
CA GLU A 358 -2.48 -2.03 6.75
C GLU A 358 -1.62 -3.29 6.95
N LEU A 359 -1.70 -3.94 8.13
CA LEU A 359 -1.00 -5.19 8.40
C LEU A 359 -1.49 -6.32 7.49
N GLN A 360 -2.81 -6.50 7.38
CA GLN A 360 -3.41 -7.52 6.51
C GLN A 360 -3.02 -7.31 5.04
N GLU A 361 -3.09 -6.08 4.53
CA GLU A 361 -2.66 -5.74 3.18
C GLU A 361 -1.17 -6.04 2.95
N MET A 362 -0.31 -5.78 3.96
CA MET A 362 1.10 -6.13 3.91
C MET A 362 1.35 -7.64 3.92
N ILE A 363 0.57 -8.42 4.67
CA ILE A 363 0.63 -9.89 4.63
C ILE A 363 0.23 -10.37 3.24
N VAL A 364 -0.89 -9.91 2.70
CA VAL A 364 -1.43 -10.35 1.40
C VAL A 364 -0.42 -10.15 0.27
N TYR A 365 0.17 -8.95 0.11
CA TYR A 365 1.10 -8.73 -1.00
C TYR A 365 2.43 -9.49 -0.84
N LYS A 366 2.90 -9.69 0.41
CA LYS A 366 4.11 -10.47 0.67
C LYS A 366 3.88 -11.96 0.48
N ALA A 367 2.73 -12.46 0.93
CA ALA A 367 2.31 -13.84 0.71
C ALA A 367 2.20 -14.14 -0.79
N ALA A 368 1.54 -13.27 -1.56
CA ALA A 368 1.47 -13.40 -3.02
C ALA A 368 2.85 -13.43 -3.68
N ALA A 369 3.81 -12.62 -3.18
CA ALA A 369 5.19 -12.64 -3.66
C ALA A 369 5.97 -13.92 -3.30
N ALA A 370 5.55 -14.60 -2.23
CA ALA A 370 6.12 -15.88 -1.78
C ALA A 370 5.36 -17.11 -2.36
N GLY A 371 4.40 -16.91 -3.27
CA GLY A 371 3.62 -18.00 -3.81
C GLY A 371 2.52 -18.52 -2.87
N ILE A 372 2.17 -17.78 -1.80
CA ILE A 372 1.17 -18.17 -0.80
C ILE A 372 -0.12 -17.38 -1.04
N ARG A 373 -1.26 -18.07 -1.05
CA ARG A 373 -2.57 -17.41 -1.16
C ARG A 373 -3.07 -16.90 0.19
N CYS A 374 -3.94 -15.89 0.15
CA CYS A 374 -4.65 -15.38 1.31
C CYS A 374 -6.15 -15.41 1.08
N VAL A 375 -6.90 -15.80 2.12
CA VAL A 375 -8.38 -15.74 2.15
C VAL A 375 -8.82 -14.97 3.39
N PHE A 376 -9.93 -14.26 3.26
CA PHE A 376 -10.58 -13.59 4.38
C PHE A 376 -11.84 -14.33 4.76
N LEU A 377 -11.97 -14.64 6.05
CA LEU A 377 -13.08 -15.39 6.63
C LEU A 377 -13.90 -14.51 7.55
N ASP A 378 -15.19 -14.81 7.71
CA ASP A 378 -16.04 -14.14 8.68
C ASP A 378 -15.50 -14.41 10.10
N PRO A 379 -15.24 -13.36 10.91
CA PRO A 379 -14.69 -13.50 12.25
C PRO A 379 -15.69 -14.00 13.30
N ARG A 380 -16.96 -14.19 12.93
CA ARG A 380 -18.00 -14.56 13.91
C ARG A 380 -17.63 -15.83 14.64
N TYR A 381 -17.73 -15.76 15.96
CA TYR A 381 -17.54 -16.88 16.90
C TYR A 381 -16.12 -17.48 16.96
N THR A 382 -15.15 -17.05 16.15
CA THR A 382 -13.79 -17.60 16.15
C THR A 382 -13.10 -17.49 17.51
N SER A 383 -13.35 -16.43 18.27
CA SER A 383 -12.81 -16.22 19.63
C SER A 383 -13.58 -16.93 20.74
N GLN A 384 -14.78 -17.45 20.47
CA GLN A 384 -15.68 -18.07 21.46
C GLN A 384 -15.76 -19.59 21.31
N THR A 385 -15.36 -20.12 20.18
CA THR A 385 -15.38 -21.55 19.85
C THR A 385 -14.06 -22.21 20.24
N CYS A 386 -14.12 -23.42 20.76
CA CYS A 386 -12.94 -24.22 21.09
C CYS A 386 -12.29 -24.77 19.81
N SER A 387 -10.99 -24.53 19.64
CA SER A 387 -10.25 -25.01 18.47
C SER A 387 -10.02 -26.54 18.45
N GLN A 388 -10.27 -27.24 19.58
CA GLN A 388 -10.17 -28.71 19.65
C GLN A 388 -11.49 -29.43 19.39
N CYS A 389 -12.57 -29.02 20.07
CA CYS A 389 -13.84 -29.76 20.00
C CYS A 389 -14.99 -29.00 19.34
N GLY A 390 -14.80 -27.75 18.94
CA GLY A 390 -15.84 -26.92 18.31
C GLY A 390 -16.91 -26.37 19.26
N ALA A 391 -16.91 -26.75 20.53
CA ALA A 391 -17.90 -26.29 21.50
C ALA A 391 -17.65 -24.86 21.96
N PRO A 392 -18.71 -24.14 22.41
CA PRO A 392 -18.54 -22.82 23.03
C PRO A 392 -17.66 -22.87 24.28
N GLY A 393 -16.80 -21.88 24.46
CA GLY A 393 -15.95 -21.75 25.62
C GLY A 393 -15.98 -20.34 26.22
N LYS A 394 -15.35 -20.17 27.36
CA LYS A 394 -15.26 -18.89 28.08
C LYS A 394 -13.91 -18.23 27.86
N ARG A 395 -13.95 -16.97 27.41
CA ARG A 395 -12.76 -16.11 27.30
C ARG A 395 -12.66 -15.21 28.53
N HIS A 396 -11.51 -15.22 29.18
CA HIS A 396 -11.16 -14.28 30.23
C HIS A 396 -9.81 -13.64 29.93
N LYS A 397 -9.81 -12.34 29.62
CA LYS A 397 -8.61 -11.57 29.19
C LYS A 397 -7.91 -12.24 27.98
N HIS A 398 -6.74 -12.82 28.23
CA HIS A 398 -5.91 -13.53 27.23
C HIS A 398 -6.08 -15.05 27.29
N GLY A 399 -6.83 -15.57 28.27
CA GLY A 399 -7.07 -16.99 28.43
C GLY A 399 -8.39 -17.41 27.78
N PHE A 400 -8.40 -18.60 27.21
CA PHE A 400 -9.59 -19.32 26.74
C PHE A 400 -9.68 -20.66 27.49
N ARG A 401 -10.88 -21.02 27.96
CA ARG A 401 -11.18 -22.30 28.57
C ARG A 401 -12.44 -22.89 27.97
N CYS A 402 -12.34 -24.09 27.45
CA CYS A 402 -13.49 -24.85 26.99
C CYS A 402 -14.23 -25.48 28.18
N SER A 403 -15.53 -25.30 28.23
CA SER A 403 -16.37 -25.92 29.27
C SER A 403 -16.65 -27.41 28.99
N GLN A 404 -16.55 -27.86 27.74
CA GLN A 404 -16.85 -29.23 27.36
C GLN A 404 -15.63 -30.16 27.43
N CYS A 405 -14.51 -29.81 26.78
CA CYS A 405 -13.32 -30.66 26.71
C CYS A 405 -12.16 -30.23 27.63
N GLY A 406 -12.35 -29.16 28.43
CA GLY A 406 -11.33 -28.67 29.35
C GLY A 406 -10.13 -27.96 28.69
N HIS A 407 -10.11 -27.81 27.36
CA HIS A 407 -8.99 -27.20 26.64
C HIS A 407 -8.69 -25.79 27.16
N LEU A 408 -7.41 -25.56 27.48
CA LEU A 408 -6.86 -24.25 27.91
C LEU A 408 -5.90 -23.73 26.86
N ALA A 409 -6.10 -22.48 26.43
CA ALA A 409 -5.22 -21.87 25.44
C ALA A 409 -5.17 -20.34 25.61
N HIS A 410 -4.18 -19.71 24.98
CA HIS A 410 -4.23 -18.27 24.74
C HIS A 410 -5.37 -17.97 23.77
N SER A 411 -6.23 -16.99 24.08
CA SER A 411 -7.45 -16.70 23.30
C SER A 411 -7.17 -16.42 21.82
N ASP A 412 -6.09 -15.68 21.52
CA ASP A 412 -5.75 -15.31 20.14
C ASP A 412 -5.13 -16.49 19.37
N LEU A 413 -4.45 -17.44 20.07
CA LEU A 413 -4.01 -18.70 19.46
C LEU A 413 -5.21 -19.62 19.18
N ASN A 414 -6.20 -19.66 20.10
CA ASN A 414 -7.43 -20.40 19.86
C ASN A 414 -8.17 -19.85 18.64
N ALA A 415 -8.31 -18.53 18.51
CA ALA A 415 -8.94 -17.88 17.37
C ALA A 415 -8.19 -18.18 16.06
N SER A 416 -6.85 -18.08 16.04
CA SER A 416 -6.05 -18.38 14.84
C SER A 416 -6.18 -19.85 14.41
N ARG A 417 -6.28 -20.80 15.35
CA ARG A 417 -6.53 -22.21 15.05
C ARG A 417 -7.93 -22.47 14.53
N ASN A 418 -8.93 -21.73 15.03
CA ASN A 418 -10.30 -21.80 14.50
C ASN A 418 -10.35 -21.30 13.04
N LEU A 419 -9.64 -20.23 12.70
CA LEU A 419 -9.52 -19.75 11.32
C LEU A 419 -8.85 -20.83 10.42
N GLN A 420 -7.81 -21.50 10.90
CA GLN A 420 -7.15 -22.59 10.20
C GLN A 420 -8.13 -23.76 9.97
N GLY A 421 -8.89 -24.16 11.00
CA GLY A 421 -9.87 -25.25 10.94
C GLY A 421 -11.00 -24.95 9.97
N LEU A 422 -11.59 -23.75 10.04
CA LEU A 422 -12.62 -23.30 9.11
C LEU A 422 -12.13 -23.28 7.68
N CYS A 423 -10.94 -22.76 7.45
CA CYS A 423 -10.30 -22.71 6.13
C CYS A 423 -10.11 -24.12 5.56
N ARG A 424 -9.68 -25.10 6.38
CA ARG A 424 -9.54 -26.50 5.99
C ARG A 424 -10.87 -27.12 5.58
N GLN A 425 -11.94 -26.88 6.34
CA GLN A 425 -13.29 -27.37 6.02
C GLN A 425 -13.76 -26.85 4.66
N LEU A 426 -13.62 -25.53 4.41
CA LEU A 426 -13.99 -24.90 3.15
C LEU A 426 -13.14 -25.40 1.97
N SER A 427 -11.85 -25.67 2.20
CA SER A 427 -10.97 -26.29 1.19
C SER A 427 -11.42 -27.70 0.82
N ALA A 428 -11.82 -28.53 1.79
CA ALA A 428 -12.34 -29.88 1.56
C ALA A 428 -13.68 -29.86 0.79
N GLN A 429 -14.52 -28.85 1.01
CA GLN A 429 -15.80 -28.65 0.33
C GLN A 429 -15.64 -28.02 -1.08
N GLY A 430 -14.42 -27.67 -1.50
CA GLY A 430 -14.18 -27.02 -2.79
C GLY A 430 -14.71 -25.59 -2.87
N LEU A 431 -14.99 -24.95 -1.75
CA LEU A 431 -15.53 -23.59 -1.64
C LEU A 431 -14.43 -22.49 -1.61
N MET A 432 -13.19 -22.84 -1.93
CA MET A 432 -12.01 -21.94 -1.92
C MET A 432 -11.62 -21.43 -3.29
#